data_62614d37c1bd94694d080a39277ba4e5
#
_entry.id   62614d37c1bd94694d080a39277ba4e5
#
_cell.length_a   1.000
_cell.length_b   1.000
_cell.length_c   1.000
_cell.angle_alpha   90.00
_cell.angle_beta   90.00
_cell.angle_gamma   90.00
#
_symmetry.space_group_name_H-M   'P 1'
#
loop_
_entity.id
_entity.type
_entity.pdbx_description
1 polymer ?
#
loop_
_entity_poly.entity_id
_entity_poly.type
_entity_poly.pdbx_seq_one_letter_code
_entity_poly.pdbx_strand_id
1 'polypeptide(L)'
;MGIGPTRQPLSAVIITRNCKDLLGPCLDTLAFADEILVVDSGSDDGTVELARARGARVIHADWRGFGPQKQFAVEQARHDWVLCIDSDERVTPQLAAGITAELAAPRCFAYRFSRSNRFMGRYLRHGEGYPDWSLRLFHRAHARWSDDPVHEKVLTTGPVGRLPGDLLHDTADTLDSYLAKQNRYTTLAAERLAAAGKRPTAARLVLSPLVRFVKFYFLRLGFLDGLPGLVHIVIGCFNSFAKYAKVLDLPRRR
;
A
#
# COMPACT_ATOMS: atom_id res chain seq x y z
N MET A 1 34.39 6.29 23.44
CA MET A 1 33.27 5.72 22.74
C MET A 1 32.39 6.88 22.27
N GLY A 2 32.49 7.26 20.99
CA GLY A 2 31.67 8.33 20.43
C GLY A 2 30.21 7.85 20.34
N ILE A 3 29.30 8.57 21.00
CA ILE A 3 27.89 8.44 20.78
C ILE A 3 27.66 8.95 19.35
N GLY A 4 27.45 8.04 18.39
CA GLY A 4 27.05 8.43 17.05
C GLY A 4 25.76 9.25 17.13
N PRO A 5 25.41 10.06 16.11
CA PRO A 5 24.22 10.89 16.16
C PRO A 5 23.03 10.00 16.47
N THR A 6 22.37 10.27 17.62
CA THR A 6 21.16 9.57 18.04
C THR A 6 20.08 9.88 17.00
N ARG A 7 19.63 8.87 16.23
CA ARG A 7 18.53 9.04 15.28
C ARG A 7 17.26 9.50 15.99
N GLN A 8 16.37 10.16 15.26
CA GLN A 8 15.03 10.47 15.75
C GLN A 8 14.28 9.19 16.13
N PRO A 9 13.60 9.16 17.29
CA PRO A 9 12.85 7.98 17.71
C PRO A 9 11.62 7.75 16.82
N LEU A 10 11.30 6.48 16.59
CA LEU A 10 10.30 6.02 15.63
C LEU A 10 9.23 5.14 16.27
N SER A 11 7.95 5.46 16.05
CA SER A 11 6.83 4.55 16.32
C SER A 11 6.36 3.88 15.04
N ALA A 12 6.38 2.55 14.99
CA ALA A 12 5.68 1.78 13.97
C ALA A 12 4.24 1.57 14.44
N VAL A 13 3.25 1.99 13.63
CA VAL A 13 1.83 1.91 13.97
C VAL A 13 1.09 1.01 12.98
N ILE A 14 0.26 0.12 13.51
CA ILE A 14 -0.47 -0.89 12.76
C ILE A 14 -1.94 -0.86 13.20
N ILE A 15 -2.86 -0.87 12.24
CA ILE A 15 -4.28 -1.14 12.51
C ILE A 15 -4.59 -2.60 12.16
N THR A 16 -5.42 -3.25 12.97
CA THR A 16 -5.65 -4.69 12.80
C THR A 16 -7.05 -5.14 13.21
N ARG A 17 -7.51 -6.23 12.58
CA ARG A 17 -8.64 -7.03 13.01
C ARG A 17 -8.52 -8.42 12.41
N ASN A 18 -8.49 -9.46 13.26
CA ASN A 18 -8.47 -10.88 12.85
C ASN A 18 -7.39 -11.17 11.79
N CYS A 19 -6.12 -10.95 12.13
CA CYS A 19 -5.01 -11.12 11.22
C CYS A 19 -3.80 -11.83 11.87
N LYS A 20 -4.04 -12.72 12.83
CA LYS A 20 -3.00 -13.46 13.57
C LYS A 20 -1.90 -14.04 12.69
N ASP A 21 -2.29 -14.68 11.58
CA ASP A 21 -1.34 -15.37 10.70
C ASP A 21 -0.41 -14.41 9.93
N LEU A 22 -0.87 -13.18 9.67
CA LEU A 22 -0.13 -12.17 8.92
C LEU A 22 0.67 -11.24 9.83
N LEU A 23 0.12 -10.93 11.01
CA LEU A 23 0.69 -9.94 11.93
C LEU A 23 2.05 -10.38 12.49
N GLY A 24 2.24 -11.65 12.82
CA GLY A 24 3.50 -12.14 13.39
C GLY A 24 4.72 -11.82 12.51
N PRO A 25 4.74 -12.25 11.25
CA PRO A 25 5.80 -11.92 10.31
C PRO A 25 5.96 -10.41 10.03
N CYS A 26 4.87 -9.61 10.11
CA CYS A 26 4.94 -8.15 10.02
C CYS A 26 5.76 -7.57 11.19
N LEU A 27 5.38 -7.91 12.44
CA LEU A 27 6.04 -7.44 13.66
C LEU A 27 7.52 -7.79 13.71
N ASP A 28 7.91 -8.98 13.23
CA ASP A 28 9.31 -9.43 13.19
C ASP A 28 10.21 -8.51 12.36
N THR A 29 9.66 -7.78 11.38
CA THR A 29 10.40 -6.84 10.54
C THR A 29 10.53 -5.44 11.15
N LEU A 30 9.89 -5.16 12.28
CA LEU A 30 9.80 -3.84 12.89
C LEU A 30 10.71 -3.66 14.12
N ALA A 31 11.60 -4.61 14.41
CA ALA A 31 12.51 -4.57 15.56
C ALA A 31 13.46 -3.35 15.59
N PHE A 32 13.58 -2.60 14.47
CA PHE A 32 14.35 -1.37 14.41
C PHE A 32 13.59 -0.13 14.92
N ALA A 33 12.27 -0.22 15.13
CA ALA A 33 11.45 0.85 15.70
C ALA A 33 11.59 0.90 17.23
N ASP A 34 11.45 2.10 17.81
CA ASP A 34 11.54 2.31 19.27
C ASP A 34 10.22 1.98 19.95
N GLU A 35 9.12 2.03 19.20
CA GLU A 35 7.80 1.60 19.62
C GLU A 35 7.11 0.82 18.48
N ILE A 36 6.42 -0.25 18.83
CA ILE A 36 5.44 -0.90 17.98
C ILE A 36 4.07 -0.73 18.63
N LEU A 37 3.16 -0.03 17.97
CA LEU A 37 1.79 0.18 18.40
C LEU A 37 0.82 -0.56 17.49
N VAL A 38 -0.01 -1.41 18.06
CA VAL A 38 -1.09 -2.10 17.37
C VAL A 38 -2.42 -1.55 17.86
N VAL A 39 -3.24 -1.02 16.95
CA VAL A 39 -4.62 -0.60 17.24
C VAL A 39 -5.56 -1.67 16.72
N ASP A 40 -6.17 -2.40 17.63
CA ASP A 40 -7.05 -3.52 17.36
C ASP A 40 -8.53 -3.11 17.37
N SER A 41 -9.30 -3.58 16.39
CA SER A 41 -10.73 -3.27 16.23
C SER A 41 -11.63 -4.46 16.61
N GLY A 42 -11.26 -5.19 17.68
CA GLY A 42 -12.04 -6.31 18.22
C GLY A 42 -11.72 -7.64 17.53
N SER A 43 -10.45 -8.05 17.59
CA SER A 43 -10.02 -9.40 17.18
C SER A 43 -10.42 -10.45 18.21
N ASP A 44 -10.81 -11.63 17.72
CA ASP A 44 -11.18 -12.82 18.49
C ASP A 44 -10.39 -14.09 18.07
N ASP A 45 -9.39 -13.95 17.21
CA ASP A 45 -8.57 -15.03 16.66
C ASP A 45 -7.21 -15.23 17.36
N GLY A 46 -6.92 -14.45 18.43
CA GLY A 46 -5.62 -14.45 19.11
C GLY A 46 -4.61 -13.45 18.54
N THR A 47 -5.04 -12.52 17.68
CA THR A 47 -4.21 -11.41 17.15
C THR A 47 -3.63 -10.55 18.27
N VAL A 48 -4.44 -10.19 19.27
CA VAL A 48 -4.04 -9.31 20.39
C VAL A 48 -2.98 -9.97 21.26
N GLU A 49 -3.17 -11.24 21.61
CA GLU A 49 -2.23 -12.04 22.41
C GLU A 49 -0.88 -12.15 21.71
N LEU A 50 -0.91 -12.44 20.39
CA LEU A 50 0.29 -12.51 19.57
C LEU A 50 1.05 -11.17 19.55
N ALA A 51 0.34 -10.06 19.36
CA ALA A 51 0.95 -8.73 19.33
C ALA A 51 1.66 -8.40 20.65
N ARG A 52 0.98 -8.65 21.79
CA ARG A 52 1.56 -8.45 23.13
C ARG A 52 2.76 -9.35 23.39
N ALA A 53 2.69 -10.61 23.00
CA ALA A 53 3.81 -11.57 23.12
C ALA A 53 5.05 -11.14 22.30
N ARG A 54 4.86 -10.36 21.23
CA ARG A 54 5.94 -9.77 20.41
C ARG A 54 6.38 -8.38 20.91
N GLY A 55 5.94 -7.93 22.10
CA GLY A 55 6.34 -6.66 22.70
C GLY A 55 5.62 -5.43 22.16
N ALA A 56 4.58 -5.60 21.33
CA ALA A 56 3.79 -4.47 20.87
C ALA A 56 2.88 -3.93 21.97
N ARG A 57 2.73 -2.61 22.04
CA ARG A 57 1.67 -1.95 22.79
C ARG A 57 0.38 -2.08 22.03
N VAL A 58 -0.66 -2.66 22.64
CA VAL A 58 -1.95 -2.88 22.01
C VAL A 58 -3.01 -1.98 22.62
N ILE A 59 -3.74 -1.26 21.77
CA ILE A 59 -4.88 -0.41 22.13
C ILE A 59 -6.11 -0.94 21.39
N HIS A 60 -7.23 -1.09 22.10
CA HIS A 60 -8.53 -1.34 21.47
C HIS A 60 -9.14 -0.02 20.98
N ALA A 61 -9.70 -0.03 19.76
CA ALA A 61 -10.52 1.05 19.24
C ALA A 61 -11.53 0.52 18.23
N ASP A 62 -12.79 0.88 18.41
CA ASP A 62 -13.84 0.55 17.44
C ASP A 62 -13.50 1.06 16.04
N TRP A 63 -13.97 0.32 15.04
CA TRP A 63 -13.70 0.64 13.66
C TRP A 63 -14.32 1.96 13.20
N ARG A 64 -13.51 2.85 12.62
CA ARG A 64 -13.88 4.21 12.19
C ARG A 64 -13.74 4.41 10.67
N GLY A 65 -13.35 3.39 9.92
CA GLY A 65 -12.88 3.49 8.53
C GLY A 65 -11.36 3.55 8.45
N PHE A 66 -10.78 3.25 7.29
CA PHE A 66 -9.32 3.10 7.15
C PHE A 66 -8.55 4.39 7.47
N GLY A 67 -8.92 5.52 6.91
CA GLY A 67 -8.25 6.80 7.15
C GLY A 67 -8.31 7.23 8.61
N PRO A 68 -9.51 7.37 9.20
CA PRO A 68 -9.66 7.75 10.61
C PRO A 68 -9.03 6.77 11.58
N GLN A 69 -9.02 5.45 11.29
CA GLN A 69 -8.39 4.45 12.14
C GLN A 69 -6.86 4.57 12.13
N LYS A 70 -6.27 4.77 10.93
CA LYS A 70 -4.84 5.01 10.79
C LYS A 70 -4.42 6.33 11.44
N GLN A 71 -5.24 7.38 11.31
CA GLN A 71 -4.98 8.65 11.96
C GLN A 71 -5.03 8.53 13.49
N PHE A 72 -6.01 7.82 14.04
CA PHE A 72 -6.05 7.54 15.45
C PHE A 72 -4.80 6.81 15.93
N ALA A 73 -4.31 5.81 15.20
CA ALA A 73 -3.08 5.10 15.56
C ALA A 73 -1.87 6.06 15.58
N VAL A 74 -1.77 6.98 14.64
CA VAL A 74 -0.72 8.04 14.62
C VAL A 74 -0.80 8.93 15.84
N GLU A 75 -2.00 9.33 16.27
CA GLU A 75 -2.21 10.19 17.44
C GLU A 75 -1.83 9.49 18.76
N GLN A 76 -1.99 8.17 18.83
CA GLN A 76 -1.65 7.36 19.99
C GLN A 76 -0.16 6.98 20.05
N ALA A 77 0.63 7.25 19.00
CA ALA A 77 2.05 6.97 18.98
C ALA A 77 2.83 7.81 20.00
N ARG A 78 3.88 7.23 20.61
CA ARG A 78 4.74 7.92 21.58
C ARG A 78 5.69 8.91 20.92
N HIS A 79 6.10 8.63 19.69
CA HIS A 79 7.11 9.43 18.98
C HIS A 79 6.48 10.22 17.83
N ASP A 80 7.12 11.33 17.47
CA ASP A 80 6.63 12.22 16.42
C ASP A 80 6.87 11.65 15.01
N TRP A 81 7.90 10.85 14.83
CA TRP A 81 8.09 10.09 13.61
C TRP A 81 7.28 8.80 13.67
N VAL A 82 6.45 8.61 12.67
CA VAL A 82 5.57 7.44 12.59
C VAL A 82 5.77 6.72 11.25
N LEU A 83 5.85 5.40 11.34
CA LEU A 83 5.84 4.47 10.22
C LEU A 83 4.53 3.70 10.25
N CYS A 84 3.62 3.99 9.30
CA CYS A 84 2.33 3.31 9.21
C CYS A 84 2.46 2.07 8.33
N ILE A 85 2.20 0.89 8.91
CA ILE A 85 2.31 -0.41 8.25
C ILE A 85 0.98 -1.14 8.36
N ASP A 86 0.56 -1.81 7.30
CA ASP A 86 -0.59 -2.71 7.33
C ASP A 86 -0.12 -4.11 7.83
N SER A 87 -1.01 -4.88 8.45
CA SER A 87 -0.66 -6.17 9.10
C SER A 87 -0.12 -7.24 8.14
N ASP A 88 -0.36 -7.07 6.85
CA ASP A 88 0.10 -7.93 5.75
C ASP A 88 1.33 -7.36 5.01
N GLU A 89 1.95 -6.32 5.58
CA GLU A 89 3.15 -5.69 5.02
C GLU A 89 4.41 -6.07 5.83
N ARG A 90 5.58 -6.15 5.17
CA ARG A 90 6.89 -6.44 5.79
C ARG A 90 7.95 -5.49 5.29
N VAL A 91 8.65 -4.88 6.21
CA VAL A 91 9.77 -3.98 5.92
C VAL A 91 11.00 -4.81 5.55
N THR A 92 11.58 -4.59 4.35
CA THR A 92 12.84 -5.26 3.99
C THR A 92 14.00 -4.71 4.80
N PRO A 93 15.09 -5.50 5.01
CA PRO A 93 16.29 -5.02 5.70
C PRO A 93 16.89 -3.76 5.07
N GLN A 94 16.83 -3.65 3.74
CA GLN A 94 17.29 -2.46 3.02
C GLN A 94 16.44 -1.24 3.34
N LEU A 95 15.11 -1.37 3.40
CA LEU A 95 14.21 -0.28 3.77
C LEU A 95 14.40 0.13 5.23
N ALA A 96 14.52 -0.83 6.14
CA ALA A 96 14.79 -0.58 7.56
C ALA A 96 16.10 0.22 7.76
N ALA A 97 17.17 -0.17 7.08
CA ALA A 97 18.44 0.54 7.10
C ALA A 97 18.30 1.96 6.51
N GLY A 98 17.57 2.11 5.40
CA GLY A 98 17.29 3.42 4.78
C GLY A 98 16.51 4.35 5.70
N ILE A 99 15.48 3.84 6.39
CA ILE A 99 14.69 4.60 7.38
C ILE A 99 15.60 5.04 8.55
N THR A 100 16.37 4.11 9.11
CA THR A 100 17.26 4.38 10.25
C THR A 100 18.31 5.44 9.90
N ALA A 101 18.92 5.35 8.74
CA ALA A 101 19.92 6.32 8.27
C ALA A 101 19.31 7.71 8.03
N GLU A 102 18.13 7.79 7.42
CA GLU A 102 17.45 9.06 7.15
C GLU A 102 16.99 9.75 8.44
N LEU A 103 16.53 8.98 9.44
CA LEU A 103 16.11 9.52 10.74
C LEU A 103 17.28 10.04 11.60
N ALA A 104 18.54 9.79 11.25
CA ALA A 104 19.69 10.42 11.88
C ALA A 104 19.80 11.92 11.54
N ALA A 105 19.39 12.32 10.32
CA ALA A 105 19.35 13.72 9.86
C ALA A 105 18.25 13.86 8.79
N PRO A 106 16.96 13.95 9.18
CA PRO A 106 15.84 13.96 8.24
C PRO A 106 15.89 15.18 7.31
N ARG A 107 15.80 14.96 6.00
CA ARG A 107 15.79 16.02 4.97
C ARG A 107 14.39 16.43 4.55
N CYS A 108 13.39 15.60 4.82
CA CYS A 108 11.98 15.84 4.57
C CYS A 108 11.15 15.43 5.79
N PHE A 109 9.90 15.89 5.86
CA PHE A 109 8.97 15.46 6.91
C PHE A 109 8.09 14.29 6.50
N ALA A 110 8.19 13.84 5.26
CA ALA A 110 7.44 12.70 4.75
C ALA A 110 8.27 11.94 3.71
N TYR A 111 8.15 10.61 3.72
CA TYR A 111 8.89 9.73 2.83
C TYR A 111 7.99 8.66 2.24
N ARG A 112 8.26 8.33 0.97
CA ARG A 112 7.66 7.22 0.26
C ARG A 112 8.71 6.22 -0.16
N PHE A 113 8.28 4.99 -0.28
CA PHE A 113 9.09 3.88 -0.77
C PHE A 113 8.24 2.95 -1.62
N SER A 114 8.89 2.05 -2.36
CA SER A 114 8.20 1.10 -3.23
C SER A 114 7.50 0.03 -2.39
N ARG A 115 6.24 -0.25 -2.72
CA ARG A 115 5.56 -1.45 -2.24
C ARG A 115 5.63 -2.52 -3.33
N SER A 116 6.07 -3.72 -2.97
CA SER A 116 6.16 -4.87 -3.83
C SER A 116 5.04 -5.85 -3.47
N ASN A 117 4.03 -5.93 -4.32
CA ASN A 117 2.86 -6.76 -4.08
C ASN A 117 3.14 -8.21 -4.48
N ARG A 118 2.75 -9.16 -3.63
CA ARG A 118 2.81 -10.59 -3.93
C ARG A 118 1.64 -10.97 -4.84
N PHE A 119 1.96 -11.59 -5.97
CA PHE A 119 0.97 -12.08 -6.91
C PHE A 119 1.36 -13.47 -7.40
N MET A 120 0.46 -14.44 -7.30
CA MET A 120 0.72 -15.86 -7.64
C MET A 120 2.03 -16.38 -7.01
N GLY A 121 2.24 -16.08 -5.73
CA GLY A 121 3.40 -16.56 -4.96
C GLY A 121 4.71 -15.79 -5.15
N ARG A 122 4.76 -14.77 -6.03
CA ARG A 122 5.95 -13.97 -6.33
C ARG A 122 5.72 -12.50 -6.02
N TYR A 123 6.69 -11.83 -5.39
CA TYR A 123 6.70 -10.37 -5.29
C TYR A 123 7.06 -9.77 -6.63
N LEU A 124 6.15 -8.95 -7.19
CA LEU A 124 6.38 -8.26 -8.46
C LEU A 124 7.37 -7.11 -8.27
N ARG A 125 8.38 -7.04 -9.14
CA ARG A 125 9.43 -6.01 -9.12
C ARG A 125 9.56 -5.26 -10.44
N HIS A 126 8.72 -5.59 -11.40
CA HIS A 126 8.73 -5.03 -12.75
C HIS A 126 7.30 -4.82 -13.25
N GLY A 127 7.17 -4.32 -14.46
CA GLY A 127 5.89 -4.22 -15.14
C GLY A 127 4.95 -3.18 -14.53
N GLU A 128 3.68 -3.56 -14.41
CA GLU A 128 2.61 -2.67 -13.98
C GLU A 128 2.49 -2.55 -12.46
N GLY A 129 2.79 -3.64 -11.75
CA GLY A 129 2.62 -3.72 -10.30
C GLY A 129 3.73 -3.05 -9.50
N TYR A 130 4.79 -2.54 -10.17
CA TYR A 130 5.95 -2.00 -9.49
C TYR A 130 6.60 -0.85 -10.29
N PRO A 131 7.14 0.20 -9.61
CA PRO A 131 6.99 0.49 -8.19
C PRO A 131 5.59 1.01 -7.85
N ASP A 132 5.01 0.50 -6.76
CA ASP A 132 3.80 1.05 -6.14
C ASP A 132 4.22 1.99 -5.00
N TRP A 133 4.29 3.29 -5.30
CA TRP A 133 4.80 4.27 -4.35
C TRP A 133 3.84 4.53 -3.21
N SER A 134 4.23 4.13 -2.00
CA SER A 134 3.45 4.31 -0.78
C SER A 134 4.13 5.28 0.17
N LEU A 135 3.44 6.36 0.57
CA LEU A 135 3.88 7.28 1.60
C LEU A 135 3.44 6.71 2.94
N ARG A 136 4.39 6.26 3.76
CA ARG A 136 4.13 5.54 5.01
C ARG A 136 4.96 6.04 6.20
N LEU A 137 6.09 6.74 5.97
CA LEU A 137 6.93 7.32 7.01
C LEU A 137 6.76 8.83 7.00
N PHE A 138 6.40 9.43 8.15
CA PHE A 138 6.24 10.88 8.25
C PHE A 138 6.30 11.38 9.70
N HIS A 139 6.55 12.69 9.83
CA HIS A 139 6.47 13.40 11.10
C HIS A 139 5.02 13.88 11.29
N ARG A 140 4.36 13.45 12.37
CA ARG A 140 2.91 13.67 12.60
C ARG A 140 2.50 15.15 12.73
N ALA A 141 3.42 16.06 13.04
CA ALA A 141 3.12 17.48 13.03
C ALA A 141 3.04 18.10 11.62
N HIS A 142 3.53 17.39 10.58
CA HIS A 142 3.63 17.89 9.21
C HIS A 142 2.84 17.07 8.19
N ALA A 143 2.32 15.91 8.61
CA ALA A 143 1.50 15.06 7.75
C ALA A 143 0.47 14.29 8.58
N ARG A 144 -0.66 13.96 7.95
CA ARG A 144 -1.73 13.18 8.58
C ARG A 144 -2.45 12.32 7.54
N TRP A 145 -3.17 11.31 7.99
CA TRP A 145 -4.08 10.58 7.12
C TRP A 145 -5.30 11.43 6.75
N SER A 146 -5.85 11.21 5.55
CA SER A 146 -7.13 11.80 5.16
C SER A 146 -8.28 11.14 5.93
N ASP A 147 -9.40 11.85 6.02
CA ASP A 147 -10.61 11.37 6.69
C ASP A 147 -11.44 10.43 5.78
N ASP A 148 -10.91 10.06 4.61
CA ASP A 148 -11.57 9.15 3.67
C ASP A 148 -11.71 7.74 4.30
N PRO A 149 -12.92 7.19 4.39
CA PRO A 149 -13.13 5.86 4.96
C PRO A 149 -12.59 4.74 4.07
N VAL A 150 -12.45 5.01 2.77
CA VAL A 150 -11.88 4.15 1.74
C VAL A 150 -11.07 5.03 0.78
N HIS A 151 -9.92 4.55 0.30
CA HIS A 151 -8.95 5.31 -0.52
C HIS A 151 -8.22 6.41 0.26
N GLU A 152 -7.93 6.12 1.52
CA GLU A 152 -7.16 6.97 2.40
C GLU A 152 -5.77 7.26 1.83
N LYS A 153 -5.27 8.44 2.12
CA LYS A 153 -3.93 8.89 1.72
C LYS A 153 -3.32 9.77 2.79
N VAL A 154 -2.01 9.81 2.86
CA VAL A 154 -1.31 10.75 3.71
C VAL A 154 -1.30 12.13 3.03
N LEU A 155 -1.79 13.13 3.74
CA LEU A 155 -1.81 14.54 3.35
C LEU A 155 -0.59 15.23 3.96
N THR A 156 0.20 15.92 3.13
CA THR A 156 1.34 16.74 3.54
C THR A 156 1.49 17.92 2.60
N THR A 157 1.95 19.05 3.11
CA THR A 157 2.22 20.28 2.32
C THR A 157 3.70 20.40 1.94
N GLY A 158 4.57 19.62 2.57
CA GLY A 158 6.01 19.68 2.35
C GLY A 158 6.50 18.70 1.26
N PRO A 159 7.80 18.76 0.94
CA PRO A 159 8.40 17.82 0.02
C PRO A 159 8.36 16.40 0.56
N VAL A 160 8.17 15.43 -0.35
CA VAL A 160 8.17 14.00 -0.05
C VAL A 160 9.47 13.37 -0.53
N GLY A 161 10.27 12.89 0.41
CA GLY A 161 11.50 12.16 0.13
C GLY A 161 11.22 10.75 -0.41
N ARG A 162 12.26 10.10 -0.93
CA ARG A 162 12.24 8.70 -1.36
C ARG A 162 13.31 7.92 -0.61
N LEU A 163 12.92 6.75 -0.10
CA LEU A 163 13.85 5.83 0.55
C LEU A 163 14.08 4.60 -0.33
N PRO A 164 15.29 4.04 -0.31
CA PRO A 164 15.59 2.79 -1.00
C PRO A 164 15.02 1.59 -0.23
N GLY A 165 14.80 0.50 -0.96
CA GLY A 165 14.24 -0.72 -0.41
C GLY A 165 12.72 -0.80 -0.59
N ASP A 166 12.19 -1.98 -0.31
CA ASP A 166 10.80 -2.32 -0.58
C ASP A 166 10.03 -2.60 0.71
N LEU A 167 8.76 -2.25 0.70
CA LEU A 167 7.74 -2.77 1.59
C LEU A 167 7.07 -3.95 0.88
N LEU A 168 7.29 -5.16 1.36
CA LEU A 168 6.65 -6.36 0.82
C LEU A 168 5.20 -6.40 1.30
N HIS A 169 4.27 -6.72 0.41
CA HIS A 169 2.85 -6.79 0.73
C HIS A 169 2.31 -8.17 0.34
N ASP A 170 1.95 -8.95 1.35
CA ASP A 170 1.40 -10.29 1.19
C ASP A 170 -0.12 -10.20 1.06
N THR A 171 -0.60 -10.02 -0.16
CA THR A 171 -2.04 -10.12 -0.41
C THR A 171 -2.50 -11.56 -0.19
N ALA A 172 -3.48 -11.75 0.69
CA ALA A 172 -4.17 -13.04 0.85
C ALA A 172 -5.15 -13.34 -0.31
N ASP A 173 -5.10 -12.54 -1.37
CA ASP A 173 -6.04 -12.62 -2.48
C ASP A 173 -5.78 -13.89 -3.32
N THR A 174 -6.79 -14.72 -3.45
CA THR A 174 -6.86 -15.73 -4.51
C THR A 174 -7.00 -15.04 -5.86
N LEU A 175 -6.67 -15.74 -6.96
CA LEU A 175 -6.87 -15.18 -8.30
C LEU A 175 -8.35 -14.79 -8.53
N ASP A 176 -9.31 -15.55 -7.99
CA ASP A 176 -10.73 -15.26 -8.10
C ASP A 176 -11.12 -13.96 -7.39
N SER A 177 -10.68 -13.78 -6.14
CA SER A 177 -10.93 -12.54 -5.39
C SER A 177 -10.26 -11.33 -6.05
N TYR A 178 -9.05 -11.51 -6.57
CA TYR A 178 -8.36 -10.47 -7.34
C TYR A 178 -9.14 -10.09 -8.60
N LEU A 179 -9.59 -11.05 -9.42
CA LEU A 179 -10.39 -10.80 -10.63
C LEU A 179 -11.73 -10.13 -10.30
N ALA A 180 -12.42 -10.56 -9.25
CA ALA A 180 -13.66 -9.95 -8.79
C ALA A 180 -13.45 -8.47 -8.41
N LYS A 181 -12.35 -8.16 -7.69
CA LYS A 181 -11.93 -6.82 -7.33
C LYS A 181 -11.61 -5.97 -8.58
N GLN A 182 -10.88 -6.52 -9.54
CA GLN A 182 -10.57 -5.85 -10.81
C GLN A 182 -11.84 -5.56 -11.63
N ASN A 183 -12.78 -6.50 -11.70
CA ASN A 183 -14.05 -6.30 -12.38
C ASN A 183 -14.85 -5.12 -11.76
N ARG A 184 -14.90 -5.03 -10.43
CA ARG A 184 -15.52 -3.89 -9.72
C ARG A 184 -14.83 -2.57 -10.05
N TYR A 185 -13.49 -2.54 -10.04
CA TYR A 185 -12.74 -1.33 -10.35
C TYR A 185 -12.92 -0.86 -11.80
N THR A 186 -13.01 -1.79 -12.75
CA THR A 186 -13.31 -1.43 -14.15
C THR A 186 -14.71 -0.85 -14.31
N THR A 187 -15.71 -1.31 -13.53
CA THR A 187 -17.06 -0.76 -13.49
C THR A 187 -17.06 0.68 -12.97
N LEU A 188 -16.46 0.90 -11.79
CA LEU A 188 -16.35 2.26 -11.20
C LEU A 188 -15.59 3.24 -12.12
N ALA A 189 -14.54 2.77 -12.78
CA ALA A 189 -13.80 3.59 -13.74
C ALA A 189 -14.63 3.91 -14.99
N ALA A 190 -15.46 2.98 -15.47
CA ALA A 190 -16.37 3.20 -16.58
C ALA A 190 -17.45 4.24 -16.23
N GLU A 191 -18.05 4.13 -15.07
CA GLU A 191 -19.06 5.07 -14.56
C GLU A 191 -18.49 6.49 -14.45
N ARG A 192 -17.28 6.64 -13.90
CA ARG A 192 -16.57 7.94 -13.81
C ARG A 192 -16.32 8.54 -15.19
N LEU A 193 -15.90 7.74 -16.17
CA LEU A 193 -15.68 8.21 -17.54
C LEU A 193 -16.98 8.63 -18.20
N ALA A 194 -18.06 7.85 -18.04
CA ALA A 194 -19.38 8.16 -18.56
C ALA A 194 -19.95 9.44 -17.92
N ALA A 195 -19.81 9.60 -16.60
CA ALA A 195 -20.22 10.81 -15.87
C ALA A 195 -19.46 12.07 -16.34
N ALA A 196 -18.18 11.91 -16.75
CA ALA A 196 -17.38 12.98 -17.35
C ALA A 196 -17.65 13.20 -18.85
N GLY A 197 -18.68 12.58 -19.44
CA GLY A 197 -19.03 12.69 -20.85
C GLY A 197 -18.04 12.05 -21.81
N LYS A 198 -17.06 11.26 -21.31
CA LYS A 198 -16.02 10.68 -22.14
C LYS A 198 -16.50 9.34 -22.74
N ARG A 199 -16.54 9.27 -24.06
CA ARG A 199 -16.85 8.02 -24.80
C ARG A 199 -15.60 7.56 -25.54
N PRO A 200 -15.17 6.30 -25.37
CA PRO A 200 -14.05 5.74 -26.11
C PRO A 200 -14.44 5.48 -27.57
N THR A 201 -13.48 5.61 -28.47
CA THR A 201 -13.60 5.16 -29.84
C THR A 201 -13.28 3.66 -29.96
N ALA A 202 -13.71 2.99 -31.04
CA ALA A 202 -13.34 1.60 -31.30
C ALA A 202 -11.81 1.41 -31.35
N ALA A 203 -11.09 2.36 -31.94
CA ALA A 203 -9.63 2.34 -31.95
C ALA A 203 -9.04 2.35 -30.52
N ARG A 204 -9.59 3.15 -29.61
CA ARG A 204 -9.13 3.21 -28.22
C ARG A 204 -9.42 1.92 -27.45
N LEU A 205 -10.54 1.27 -27.76
CA LEU A 205 -10.91 -0.03 -27.19
C LEU A 205 -9.83 -1.09 -27.50
N VAL A 206 -9.36 -1.14 -28.74
CA VAL A 206 -8.42 -2.15 -29.21
C VAL A 206 -6.98 -1.76 -28.91
N LEU A 207 -6.59 -0.51 -29.19
CA LEU A 207 -5.19 -0.09 -29.07
C LEU A 207 -4.72 0.08 -27.62
N SER A 208 -5.63 0.48 -26.69
CA SER A 208 -5.23 0.73 -25.30
C SER A 208 -4.67 -0.52 -24.59
N PRO A 209 -5.27 -1.73 -24.71
CA PRO A 209 -4.67 -2.96 -24.19
C PRO A 209 -3.32 -3.29 -24.82
N LEU A 210 -3.18 -3.12 -26.13
CA LEU A 210 -1.93 -3.42 -26.85
C LEU A 210 -0.78 -2.49 -26.41
N VAL A 211 -1.05 -1.18 -26.37
CA VAL A 211 -0.07 -0.20 -25.86
C VAL A 211 0.31 -0.50 -24.42
N ARG A 212 -0.67 -0.88 -23.59
CA ARG A 212 -0.44 -1.27 -22.20
C ARG A 212 0.47 -2.49 -22.11
N PHE A 213 0.22 -3.52 -22.92
CA PHE A 213 1.05 -4.72 -22.97
C PHE A 213 2.50 -4.37 -23.33
N VAL A 214 2.72 -3.68 -24.45
CA VAL A 214 4.06 -3.27 -24.89
C VAL A 214 4.77 -2.47 -23.80
N LYS A 215 4.09 -1.49 -23.22
CA LYS A 215 4.64 -0.65 -22.17
C LYS A 215 5.08 -1.45 -20.94
N PHE A 216 4.22 -2.32 -20.40
CA PHE A 216 4.51 -2.96 -19.14
C PHE A 216 5.32 -4.24 -19.29
N TYR A 217 5.13 -5.00 -20.37
CA TYR A 217 5.86 -6.23 -20.58
C TYR A 217 7.29 -5.97 -21.07
N PHE A 218 7.47 -5.10 -22.07
CA PHE A 218 8.77 -4.82 -22.65
C PHE A 218 9.46 -3.60 -22.03
N LEU A 219 8.84 -2.40 -22.07
CA LEU A 219 9.51 -1.18 -21.62
C LEU A 219 9.69 -1.11 -20.10
N ARG A 220 8.78 -1.71 -19.34
CA ARG A 220 8.87 -1.83 -17.86
C ARG A 220 9.39 -3.20 -17.42
N LEU A 221 9.95 -3.98 -18.33
CA LEU A 221 10.64 -5.25 -18.10
C LEU A 221 9.78 -6.29 -17.35
N GLY A 222 8.45 -6.26 -17.52
CA GLY A 222 7.53 -7.15 -16.82
C GLY A 222 7.78 -8.63 -17.07
N PHE A 223 8.46 -8.99 -18.17
CA PHE A 223 8.89 -10.36 -18.46
C PHE A 223 9.89 -10.92 -17.43
N LEU A 224 10.62 -10.04 -16.72
CA LEU A 224 11.55 -10.47 -15.66
C LEU A 224 10.84 -11.01 -14.42
N ASP A 225 9.55 -10.69 -14.24
CA ASP A 225 8.73 -11.29 -13.19
C ASP A 225 8.15 -12.66 -13.58
N GLY A 226 8.53 -13.19 -14.75
CA GLY A 226 8.14 -14.53 -15.23
C GLY A 226 6.64 -14.66 -15.47
N LEU A 227 6.10 -15.87 -15.26
CA LEU A 227 4.67 -16.15 -15.49
C LEU A 227 3.73 -15.29 -14.63
N PRO A 228 3.96 -15.06 -13.32
CA PRO A 228 3.14 -14.13 -12.54
C PRO A 228 3.09 -12.71 -13.12
N GLY A 229 4.24 -12.17 -13.58
CA GLY A 229 4.31 -10.87 -14.23
C GLY A 229 3.50 -10.81 -15.53
N LEU A 230 3.61 -11.84 -16.37
CA LEU A 230 2.82 -11.96 -17.59
C LEU A 230 1.31 -11.98 -17.29
N VAL A 231 0.86 -12.86 -16.38
CA VAL A 231 -0.55 -12.97 -16.00
C VAL A 231 -1.09 -11.64 -15.45
N HIS A 232 -0.33 -10.98 -14.57
CA HIS A 232 -0.72 -9.69 -14.01
C HIS A 232 -0.91 -8.63 -15.11
N ILE A 233 0.02 -8.54 -16.06
CA ILE A 233 -0.05 -7.58 -17.17
C ILE A 233 -1.21 -7.90 -18.13
N VAL A 234 -1.45 -9.18 -18.44
CA VAL A 234 -2.58 -9.60 -19.29
C VAL A 234 -3.91 -9.23 -18.64
N ILE A 235 -4.07 -9.45 -17.33
CA ILE A 235 -5.25 -9.00 -16.59
C ILE A 235 -5.38 -7.47 -16.66
N GLY A 236 -4.29 -6.72 -16.52
CA GLY A 236 -4.29 -5.27 -16.67
C GLY A 236 -4.72 -4.81 -18.08
N CYS A 237 -4.30 -5.52 -19.12
CA CYS A 237 -4.75 -5.29 -20.49
C CYS A 237 -6.25 -5.56 -20.65
N PHE A 238 -6.72 -6.69 -20.11
CA PHE A 238 -8.16 -7.00 -20.07
C PHE A 238 -8.94 -5.93 -19.31
N ASN A 239 -8.46 -5.44 -18.18
CA ASN A 239 -9.09 -4.35 -17.44
C ASN A 239 -9.20 -3.06 -18.26
N SER A 240 -8.18 -2.76 -19.08
CA SER A 240 -8.21 -1.60 -19.99
C SER A 240 -9.30 -1.77 -21.06
N PHE A 241 -9.43 -2.96 -21.64
CA PHE A 241 -10.51 -3.30 -22.57
C PHE A 241 -11.88 -3.25 -21.89
N ALA A 242 -12.04 -3.98 -20.79
CA ALA A 242 -13.33 -4.12 -20.06
C ALA A 242 -13.86 -2.74 -19.60
N LYS A 243 -13.00 -1.86 -19.09
CA LYS A 243 -13.38 -0.50 -18.72
C LYS A 243 -14.02 0.25 -19.89
N TYR A 244 -13.39 0.24 -21.06
CA TYR A 244 -13.92 0.94 -22.23
C TYR A 244 -15.15 0.27 -22.84
N ALA A 245 -15.21 -1.07 -22.84
CA ALA A 245 -16.39 -1.81 -23.26
C ALA A 245 -17.61 -1.45 -22.37
N LYS A 246 -17.42 -1.44 -21.03
CA LYS A 246 -18.46 -1.02 -20.09
C LYS A 246 -18.93 0.42 -20.31
N VAL A 247 -18.04 1.36 -20.66
CA VAL A 247 -18.45 2.74 -21.01
C VAL A 247 -19.39 2.75 -22.23
N LEU A 248 -19.13 1.89 -23.22
CA LEU A 248 -19.97 1.81 -24.43
C LEU A 248 -21.35 1.21 -24.14
N ASP A 249 -21.41 0.27 -23.18
CA ASP A 249 -22.64 -0.40 -22.74
C ASP A 249 -23.53 0.49 -21.85
N LEU A 250 -22.94 1.46 -21.14
CA LEU A 250 -23.71 2.38 -20.31
C LEU A 250 -24.64 3.28 -21.15
N PRO A 251 -25.92 3.47 -20.72
CA PRO A 251 -26.86 4.31 -21.42
C PRO A 251 -26.33 5.74 -21.60
N ARG A 252 -26.65 6.37 -22.74
CA ARG A 252 -26.36 7.78 -22.95
C ARG A 252 -27.23 8.59 -21.99
N ARG A 253 -26.62 9.31 -21.04
CA ARG A 253 -27.34 10.36 -20.34
C ARG A 253 -27.71 11.42 -21.38
N ARG A 254 -29.03 11.57 -21.63
CA ARG A 254 -29.56 12.66 -22.44
C ARG A 254 -29.42 13.99 -21.73
#